data_1f86d466e662eebf3c9b950b90e9d7c4
#
_entry.id   1f86d466e662eebf3c9b950b90e9d7c4
#
_cell.length_a   1.000
_cell.length_b   1.000
_cell.length_c   1.000
_cell.angle_alpha   90.00
_cell.angle_beta   90.00
_cell.angle_gamma   90.00
#
_symmetry.space_group_name_H-M   'P 1'
#
loop_
_entity.id
_entity.type
_entity.pdbx_description
1 polymer ?
#
loop_
_entity_poly.entity_id
_entity_poly.type
_entity_poly.pdbx_seq_one_letter_code
_entity_poly.pdbx_strand_id
1 'polypeptide(L)'
;MDLPALADFTLVARHGGFGRAARATGRSKATLSRRVAELESSLELRLFERGTRVLKLTQEGKALYERTGTLLSELDETVAAIASGGDRPRGRLRISTPLLFGQIAMGKLAAEFAVQYPEVRLEITTEDRAVDMVEEGYDLVIRVNPEPDEALIGRHFLRDRLVVVASPILKRPADNLPVPAVVRGFRDQSTTWDLRTAGGKSRVTVDPILRVSSMIMLRDAVRAGAGAGRLPISLVSHDLAAGGLVSWGDLDAPNIALWALYPSRRLLSARVSAFLEHLKKAFPTGDPDELAAYVGG
;
A
#
# COMPACT_ATOMS: atom_id res chain seq x y z
N MET A 1 -16.19 30.26 4.36
CA MET A 1 -16.12 29.23 3.30
C MET A 1 -17.47 28.52 3.21
N ASP A 2 -18.10 28.53 2.04
CA ASP A 2 -19.43 27.93 1.83
C ASP A 2 -19.29 26.45 1.44
N LEU A 3 -19.67 25.52 2.35
CA LEU A 3 -19.62 24.08 2.10
C LEU A 3 -20.44 23.62 0.89
N PRO A 4 -21.68 24.13 0.66
CA PRO A 4 -22.41 23.88 -0.57
C PRO A 4 -21.66 24.28 -1.85
N ALA A 5 -20.99 25.43 -1.87
CA ALA A 5 -20.20 25.85 -3.02
C ALA A 5 -18.97 24.97 -3.24
N LEU A 6 -18.33 24.51 -2.18
CA LEU A 6 -17.21 23.56 -2.22
C LEU A 6 -17.68 22.18 -2.75
N ALA A 7 -18.85 21.70 -2.32
CA ALA A 7 -19.44 20.47 -2.84
C ALA A 7 -19.77 20.59 -4.34
N ASP A 8 -20.34 21.71 -4.77
CA ASP A 8 -20.64 21.97 -6.17
C ASP A 8 -19.38 22.06 -7.04
N PHE A 9 -18.30 22.68 -6.53
CA PHE A 9 -16.99 22.67 -7.19
C PHE A 9 -16.46 21.24 -7.39
N THR A 10 -16.44 20.44 -6.31
CA THR A 10 -15.97 19.06 -6.34
C THR A 10 -16.79 18.21 -7.33
N LEU A 11 -18.08 18.44 -7.40
CA LEU A 11 -18.99 17.79 -8.33
C LEU A 11 -18.66 18.13 -9.80
N VAL A 12 -18.45 19.42 -10.09
CA VAL A 12 -18.11 19.91 -11.44
C VAL A 12 -16.74 19.36 -11.87
N ALA A 13 -15.76 19.33 -10.95
CA ALA A 13 -14.44 18.78 -11.20
C ALA A 13 -14.53 17.27 -11.50
N ARG A 14 -15.24 16.49 -10.67
CA ARG A 14 -15.45 15.04 -10.84
C ARG A 14 -16.04 14.70 -12.22
N HIS A 15 -17.05 15.43 -12.66
CA HIS A 15 -17.71 15.18 -13.94
C HIS A 15 -17.00 15.84 -15.13
N GLY A 16 -15.92 16.58 -14.88
CA GLY A 16 -15.15 17.27 -15.91
C GLY A 16 -15.93 18.32 -16.70
N GLY A 17 -16.98 18.92 -16.10
CA GLY A 17 -17.73 20.01 -16.72
C GLY A 17 -19.10 20.30 -16.11
N PHE A 18 -19.48 21.56 -16.11
CA PHE A 18 -20.75 22.04 -15.56
C PHE A 18 -22.00 21.35 -16.16
N GLY A 19 -22.03 21.14 -17.48
CA GLY A 19 -23.14 20.49 -18.15
C GLY A 19 -23.25 19.00 -17.82
N ARG A 20 -22.12 18.31 -17.66
CA ARG A 20 -22.09 16.90 -17.24
C ARG A 20 -22.52 16.74 -15.79
N ALA A 21 -21.99 17.59 -14.91
CA ALA A 21 -22.38 17.62 -13.50
C ALA A 21 -23.88 17.90 -13.33
N ALA A 22 -24.42 18.87 -14.06
CA ALA A 22 -25.84 19.23 -14.04
C ALA A 22 -26.73 18.04 -14.40
N ARG A 23 -26.42 17.32 -15.48
CA ARG A 23 -27.17 16.14 -15.91
C ARG A 23 -27.06 14.97 -14.91
N ALA A 24 -25.88 14.74 -14.34
CA ALA A 24 -25.64 13.64 -13.39
C ALA A 24 -26.36 13.84 -12.05
N THR A 25 -26.64 15.09 -11.65
CA THR A 25 -27.13 15.40 -10.29
C THR A 25 -28.49 16.08 -10.26
N GLY A 26 -29.10 16.36 -11.43
CA GLY A 26 -30.37 17.09 -11.52
C GLY A 26 -30.27 18.58 -11.12
N ARG A 27 -29.06 19.10 -10.87
CA ARG A 27 -28.84 20.51 -10.51
C ARG A 27 -28.78 21.40 -11.74
N SER A 28 -29.22 22.67 -11.59
CA SER A 28 -29.12 23.66 -12.67
C SER A 28 -27.66 24.00 -12.97
N LYS A 29 -27.26 24.00 -14.26
CA LYS A 29 -25.95 24.45 -14.72
C LYS A 29 -25.64 25.86 -14.26
N ALA A 30 -26.62 26.74 -14.27
CA ALA A 30 -26.48 28.14 -13.84
C ALA A 30 -26.15 28.23 -12.35
N THR A 31 -26.83 27.43 -11.51
CA THR A 31 -26.57 27.37 -10.07
C THR A 31 -25.16 26.87 -9.77
N LEU A 32 -24.71 25.78 -10.42
CA LEU A 32 -23.37 25.26 -10.26
C LEU A 32 -22.32 26.31 -10.67
N SER A 33 -22.51 26.97 -11.81
CA SER A 33 -21.58 28.00 -12.30
C SER A 33 -21.48 29.19 -11.34
N ARG A 34 -22.64 29.69 -10.85
CA ARG A 34 -22.68 30.80 -9.91
C ARG A 34 -21.96 30.49 -8.60
N ARG A 35 -22.27 29.31 -7.98
CA ARG A 35 -21.64 28.92 -6.70
C ARG A 35 -20.15 28.66 -6.80
N VAL A 36 -19.70 28.07 -7.91
CA VAL A 36 -18.26 27.93 -8.15
C VAL A 36 -17.58 29.29 -8.32
N ALA A 37 -18.20 30.23 -9.02
CA ALA A 37 -17.67 31.60 -9.15
C ALA A 37 -17.63 32.34 -7.79
N GLU A 38 -18.65 32.15 -6.95
CA GLU A 38 -18.69 32.70 -5.59
C GLU A 38 -17.57 32.10 -4.73
N LEU A 39 -17.30 30.77 -4.85
CA LEU A 39 -16.19 30.10 -4.18
C LEU A 39 -14.84 30.64 -4.64
N GLU A 40 -14.61 30.75 -5.95
CA GLU A 40 -13.39 31.34 -6.53
C GLU A 40 -13.16 32.77 -5.99
N SER A 41 -14.23 33.57 -5.93
CA SER A 41 -14.18 34.92 -5.41
C SER A 41 -13.85 34.97 -3.91
N SER A 42 -14.46 34.07 -3.11
CA SER A 42 -14.25 34.03 -1.66
C SER A 42 -12.85 33.53 -1.26
N LEU A 43 -12.21 32.74 -2.12
CA LEU A 43 -10.86 32.24 -1.93
C LEU A 43 -9.80 33.13 -2.59
N GLU A 44 -10.21 34.09 -3.39
CA GLU A 44 -9.33 34.92 -4.26
C GLU A 44 -8.46 34.08 -5.21
N LEU A 45 -8.95 32.86 -5.57
CA LEU A 45 -8.26 31.90 -6.41
C LEU A 45 -9.08 31.55 -7.66
N ARG A 46 -8.40 31.13 -8.71
CA ARG A 46 -9.02 30.48 -9.85
C ARG A 46 -8.88 28.98 -9.70
N LEU A 47 -10.01 28.27 -9.77
CA LEU A 47 -10.06 26.81 -9.63
C LEU A 47 -10.17 26.11 -10.99
N PHE A 48 -10.71 26.81 -12.00
CA PHE A 48 -10.78 26.33 -13.37
C PHE A 48 -10.09 27.27 -14.34
N GLU A 49 -9.43 26.71 -15.37
CA GLU A 49 -8.84 27.45 -16.48
C GLU A 49 -9.94 28.09 -17.34
N ARG A 50 -9.74 29.36 -17.75
CA ARG A 50 -10.65 30.05 -18.66
C ARG A 50 -10.25 29.82 -20.12
N GLY A 51 -11.25 29.76 -21.00
CA GLY A 51 -11.02 29.78 -22.46
C GLY A 51 -10.70 28.44 -23.11
N THR A 52 -10.71 27.35 -22.37
CA THR A 52 -10.49 26.01 -22.93
C THR A 52 -11.82 25.34 -23.32
N ARG A 53 -11.84 24.64 -24.47
CA ARG A 53 -13.02 23.89 -24.95
C ARG A 53 -13.39 22.73 -23.98
N VAL A 54 -12.44 22.27 -23.19
CA VAL A 54 -12.59 21.27 -22.14
C VAL A 54 -12.27 21.93 -20.81
N LEU A 55 -13.14 21.79 -19.80
CA LEU A 55 -12.93 22.34 -18.48
C LEU A 55 -11.73 21.64 -17.83
N LYS A 56 -10.72 22.43 -17.46
CA LYS A 56 -9.52 21.97 -16.76
C LYS A 56 -9.38 22.66 -15.41
N LEU A 57 -8.87 21.94 -14.43
CA LEU A 57 -8.51 22.49 -13.14
C LEU A 57 -7.18 23.28 -13.25
N THR A 58 -7.08 24.38 -12.53
CA THR A 58 -5.80 25.03 -12.23
C THR A 58 -5.00 24.17 -11.25
N GLN A 59 -3.76 24.54 -10.94
CA GLN A 59 -2.97 23.87 -9.91
C GLN A 59 -3.64 23.94 -8.53
N GLU A 60 -4.15 25.12 -8.17
CA GLU A 60 -4.91 25.38 -6.95
C GLU A 60 -6.23 24.60 -6.94
N GLY A 61 -6.93 24.57 -8.07
CA GLY A 61 -8.16 23.79 -8.24
C GLY A 61 -7.93 22.30 -8.09
N LYS A 62 -6.81 21.78 -8.59
CA LYS A 62 -6.44 20.36 -8.42
C LYS A 62 -6.15 20.05 -6.96
N ALA A 63 -5.32 20.86 -6.30
CA ALA A 63 -5.01 20.69 -4.88
C ALA A 63 -6.26 20.75 -4.00
N LEU A 64 -7.16 21.71 -4.27
CA LEU A 64 -8.44 21.83 -3.56
C LEU A 64 -9.33 20.62 -3.80
N TYR A 65 -9.46 20.16 -5.06
CA TYR A 65 -10.28 19.01 -5.44
C TYR A 65 -9.83 17.72 -4.73
N GLU A 66 -8.53 17.43 -4.74
CA GLU A 66 -7.96 16.25 -4.12
C GLU A 66 -8.20 16.21 -2.61
N ARG A 67 -8.02 17.35 -1.94
CA ARG A 67 -8.23 17.46 -0.48
C ARG A 67 -9.71 17.49 -0.08
N THR A 68 -10.54 18.22 -0.78
CA THR A 68 -11.94 18.40 -0.40
C THR A 68 -12.84 17.23 -0.79
N GLY A 69 -12.52 16.53 -1.89
CA GLY A 69 -13.28 15.35 -2.31
C GLY A 69 -13.32 14.28 -1.24
N THR A 70 -12.19 14.04 -0.58
CA THR A 70 -12.08 13.09 0.53
C THR A 70 -12.87 13.55 1.76
N LEU A 71 -12.71 14.83 2.15
CA LEU A 71 -13.39 15.39 3.33
C LEU A 71 -14.93 15.42 3.20
N LEU A 72 -15.44 15.76 2.03
CA LEU A 72 -16.88 15.74 1.77
C LEU A 72 -17.45 14.33 1.78
N SER A 73 -16.73 13.35 1.21
CA SER A 73 -17.14 11.94 1.30
C SER A 73 -17.17 11.45 2.75
N GLU A 74 -16.20 11.82 3.57
CA GLU A 74 -16.16 11.46 4.99
C GLU A 74 -17.31 12.10 5.78
N LEU A 75 -17.64 13.35 5.48
CA LEU A 75 -18.78 14.03 6.10
C LEU A 75 -20.10 13.33 5.75
N ASP A 76 -20.32 13.06 4.46
CA ASP A 76 -21.52 12.35 3.99
C ASP A 76 -21.62 10.94 4.60
N GLU A 77 -20.50 10.23 4.72
CA GLU A 77 -20.44 8.92 5.36
C GLU A 77 -20.70 8.98 6.86
N THR A 78 -20.14 9.98 7.55
CA THR A 78 -20.38 10.19 8.98
C THR A 78 -21.85 10.49 9.27
N VAL A 79 -22.45 11.40 8.50
CA VAL A 79 -23.88 11.72 8.62
C VAL A 79 -24.74 10.50 8.30
N ALA A 80 -24.40 9.75 7.27
CA ALA A 80 -25.11 8.55 6.88
C ALA A 80 -24.96 7.40 7.90
N ALA A 81 -23.81 7.26 8.56
CA ALA A 81 -23.60 6.29 9.65
C ALA A 81 -24.46 6.65 10.86
N ILE A 82 -24.48 7.92 11.25
CA ILE A 82 -25.35 8.40 12.34
C ILE A 82 -26.83 8.20 12.01
N ALA A 83 -27.25 8.53 10.78
CA ALA A 83 -28.65 8.41 10.35
C ALA A 83 -29.13 6.96 10.21
N SER A 84 -28.24 6.00 9.94
CA SER A 84 -28.61 4.58 9.75
C SER A 84 -28.58 3.74 11.03
N GLY A 85 -28.22 4.32 12.18
CA GLY A 85 -28.22 3.62 13.47
C GLY A 85 -27.26 2.43 13.56
N GLY A 86 -26.28 2.32 12.66
CA GLY A 86 -25.32 1.22 12.65
C GLY A 86 -24.10 1.49 11.76
N ASP A 87 -22.93 1.08 12.26
CA ASP A 87 -21.63 1.17 11.61
C ASP A 87 -21.48 0.12 10.48
N ARG A 88 -22.34 0.18 9.45
CA ARG A 88 -22.15 -0.74 8.31
C ARG A 88 -21.04 -0.24 7.41
N PRO A 89 -20.02 -1.09 7.14
CA PRO A 89 -18.95 -0.75 6.20
C PRO A 89 -19.52 -0.52 4.80
N ARG A 90 -19.29 0.68 4.25
CA ARG A 90 -19.75 1.07 2.91
C ARG A 90 -18.90 2.20 2.33
N GLY A 91 -19.05 2.44 1.03
CA GLY A 91 -18.32 3.49 0.33
C GLY A 91 -16.96 3.02 -0.18
N ARG A 92 -16.11 3.96 -0.58
CA ARG A 92 -14.80 3.69 -1.20
C ARG A 92 -13.72 3.53 -0.13
N LEU A 93 -12.92 2.47 -0.23
CA LEU A 93 -11.76 2.21 0.62
C LEU A 93 -10.50 2.10 -0.25
N ARG A 94 -9.58 3.07 -0.12
CA ARG A 94 -8.32 3.11 -0.85
C ARG A 94 -7.16 2.64 0.03
N ILE A 95 -6.45 1.64 -0.44
CA ILE A 95 -5.35 1.01 0.28
C ILE A 95 -4.08 1.04 -0.58
N SER A 96 -2.97 1.53 -0.01
CA SER A 96 -1.64 1.33 -0.59
C SER A 96 -0.88 0.26 0.20
N THR A 97 -0.21 -0.65 -0.51
CA THR A 97 0.47 -1.80 0.10
C THR A 97 1.85 -2.04 -0.54
N PRO A 98 2.82 -2.63 0.19
CA PRO A 98 4.10 -3.02 -0.41
C PRO A 98 3.91 -3.99 -1.57
N LEU A 99 4.77 -3.88 -2.59
CA LEU A 99 4.67 -4.67 -3.82
C LEU A 99 4.57 -6.17 -3.53
N LEU A 100 5.45 -6.73 -2.70
CA LEU A 100 5.45 -8.16 -2.40
C LEU A 100 4.14 -8.59 -1.73
N PHE A 101 3.71 -7.92 -0.66
CA PHE A 101 2.48 -8.24 0.06
C PHE A 101 1.25 -8.12 -0.86
N GLY A 102 1.23 -7.09 -1.71
CA GLY A 102 0.19 -6.89 -2.71
C GLY A 102 0.09 -8.05 -3.70
N GLN A 103 1.23 -8.54 -4.18
CA GLN A 103 1.28 -9.62 -5.17
C GLN A 103 0.92 -11.00 -4.60
N ILE A 104 1.26 -11.29 -3.34
CA ILE A 104 1.08 -12.64 -2.77
C ILE A 104 -0.20 -12.80 -1.94
N ALA A 105 -0.66 -11.75 -1.23
CA ALA A 105 -1.76 -11.87 -0.27
C ALA A 105 -2.99 -11.02 -0.61
N MET A 106 -2.79 -9.80 -1.14
CA MET A 106 -3.89 -8.83 -1.24
C MET A 106 -4.99 -9.26 -2.21
N GLY A 107 -4.69 -10.03 -3.25
CA GLY A 107 -5.70 -10.52 -4.17
C GLY A 107 -6.78 -11.35 -3.47
N LYS A 108 -6.37 -12.32 -2.65
CA LYS A 108 -7.27 -13.17 -1.88
C LYS A 108 -7.94 -12.40 -0.74
N LEU A 109 -7.18 -11.64 0.04
CA LEU A 109 -7.71 -10.82 1.14
C LEU A 109 -8.79 -9.84 0.66
N ALA A 110 -8.53 -9.16 -0.44
CA ALA A 110 -9.47 -8.20 -1.02
C ALA A 110 -10.74 -8.89 -1.55
N ALA A 111 -10.61 -10.05 -2.17
CA ALA A 111 -11.76 -10.81 -2.65
C ALA A 111 -12.65 -11.28 -1.49
N GLU A 112 -12.06 -11.85 -0.44
CA GLU A 112 -12.78 -12.28 0.76
C GLU A 112 -13.50 -11.10 1.44
N PHE A 113 -12.79 -9.97 1.57
CA PHE A 113 -13.37 -8.76 2.15
C PHE A 113 -14.52 -8.20 1.30
N ALA A 114 -14.37 -8.13 -0.03
CA ALA A 114 -15.40 -7.63 -0.93
C ALA A 114 -16.67 -8.50 -0.92
N VAL A 115 -16.53 -9.82 -0.78
CA VAL A 115 -17.66 -10.74 -0.62
C VAL A 115 -18.37 -10.50 0.71
N GLN A 116 -17.61 -10.27 1.79
CA GLN A 116 -18.17 -10.04 3.12
C GLN A 116 -18.85 -8.65 3.24
N TYR A 117 -18.34 -7.64 2.54
CA TYR A 117 -18.81 -6.25 2.59
C TYR A 117 -19.11 -5.69 1.19
N PRO A 118 -20.21 -6.12 0.55
CA PRO A 118 -20.49 -5.81 -0.86
C PRO A 118 -20.78 -4.31 -1.13
N GLU A 119 -21.04 -3.53 -0.08
CA GLU A 119 -21.25 -2.08 -0.19
C GLU A 119 -19.92 -1.29 -0.14
N VAL A 120 -18.77 -1.97 0.10
CA VAL A 120 -17.44 -1.35 0.07
C VAL A 120 -16.83 -1.50 -1.33
N ARG A 121 -16.35 -0.39 -1.87
CA ARG A 121 -15.59 -0.33 -3.13
C ARG A 121 -14.11 -0.26 -2.83
N LEU A 122 -13.40 -1.39 -2.97
CA LEU A 122 -11.96 -1.46 -2.73
C LEU A 122 -11.16 -0.94 -3.92
N GLU A 123 -10.16 -0.09 -3.64
CA GLU A 123 -9.11 0.33 -4.57
C GLU A 123 -7.76 0.06 -3.93
N ILE A 124 -6.96 -0.81 -4.52
CA ILE A 124 -5.68 -1.25 -3.96
C ILE A 124 -4.58 -0.94 -4.96
N THR A 125 -3.54 -0.25 -4.48
CA THR A 125 -2.32 0.01 -5.23
C THR A 125 -1.12 -0.63 -4.55
N THR A 126 -0.12 -1.01 -5.33
CA THR A 126 1.12 -1.61 -4.82
C THR A 126 2.29 -0.68 -5.06
N GLU A 127 2.93 -0.21 -4.00
CA GLU A 127 4.03 0.75 -4.07
C GLU A 127 5.02 0.56 -2.91
N ASP A 128 6.32 0.54 -3.23
CA ASP A 128 7.38 0.46 -2.22
C ASP A 128 7.95 1.85 -1.83
N ARG A 129 7.50 2.93 -2.50
CA ARG A 129 7.85 4.31 -2.12
C ARG A 129 7.03 4.77 -0.91
N ALA A 130 7.55 5.76 -0.22
CA ALA A 130 6.74 6.52 0.73
C ALA A 130 5.60 7.24 -0.02
N VAL A 131 4.40 7.22 0.53
CA VAL A 131 3.22 7.94 0.01
C VAL A 131 2.76 8.95 1.05
N ASP A 132 2.32 10.11 0.58
CA ASP A 132 1.54 11.03 1.42
C ASP A 132 0.08 10.56 1.42
N MET A 133 -0.36 9.97 2.54
CA MET A 133 -1.72 9.43 2.65
C MET A 133 -2.80 10.46 2.39
N VAL A 134 -2.59 11.69 2.87
CA VAL A 134 -3.60 12.76 2.77
C VAL A 134 -3.62 13.32 1.35
N GLU A 135 -2.47 13.63 0.78
CA GLU A 135 -2.38 14.19 -0.57
C GLU A 135 -2.80 13.18 -1.64
N GLU A 136 -2.43 11.92 -1.48
CA GLU A 136 -2.76 10.85 -2.42
C GLU A 136 -4.13 10.20 -2.13
N GLY A 137 -4.79 10.58 -1.02
CA GLY A 137 -6.16 10.19 -0.70
C GLY A 137 -6.30 8.71 -0.32
N TYR A 138 -5.32 8.11 0.36
CA TYR A 138 -5.42 6.77 0.92
C TYR A 138 -6.11 6.79 2.29
N ASP A 139 -6.99 5.82 2.52
CA ASP A 139 -7.66 5.60 3.82
C ASP A 139 -6.80 4.73 4.74
N LEU A 140 -6.04 3.81 4.16
CA LEU A 140 -5.16 2.87 4.85
C LEU A 140 -3.89 2.66 4.03
N VAL A 141 -2.73 2.59 4.69
CA VAL A 141 -1.49 2.16 4.05
C VAL A 141 -0.85 1.01 4.82
N ILE A 142 -0.38 0.02 4.11
CA ILE A 142 0.44 -1.06 4.66
C ILE A 142 1.90 -0.74 4.32
N ARG A 143 2.79 -0.80 5.33
CA ARG A 143 4.22 -0.49 5.14
C ARG A 143 5.09 -1.46 5.92
N VAL A 144 6.29 -1.66 5.39
CA VAL A 144 7.35 -2.46 6.04
C VAL A 144 8.21 -1.53 6.87
N ASN A 145 8.30 -1.79 8.18
CA ASN A 145 9.14 -1.02 9.12
C ASN A 145 9.09 0.49 8.86
N PRO A 146 7.90 1.13 8.91
CA PRO A 146 7.77 2.54 8.62
C PRO A 146 8.56 3.38 9.64
N GLU A 147 9.10 4.52 9.19
CA GLU A 147 9.62 5.54 10.09
C GLU A 147 8.47 6.08 10.97
N PRO A 148 8.75 6.43 12.22
CA PRO A 148 7.75 7.04 13.09
C PRO A 148 7.20 8.34 12.49
N ASP A 149 5.88 8.46 12.47
CA ASP A 149 5.17 9.65 11.99
C ASP A 149 4.03 9.97 12.96
N GLU A 150 4.06 11.15 13.57
CA GLU A 150 3.04 11.60 14.55
C GLU A 150 1.66 11.80 13.90
N ALA A 151 1.61 11.99 12.58
CA ALA A 151 0.36 12.13 11.84
C ALA A 151 -0.35 10.79 11.60
N LEU A 152 0.34 9.66 11.80
CA LEU A 152 -0.18 8.32 11.54
C LEU A 152 -0.29 7.50 12.82
N ILE A 153 -1.36 6.72 12.89
CA ILE A 153 -1.55 5.69 13.91
C ILE A 153 -1.55 4.33 13.21
N GLY A 154 -1.00 3.33 13.87
CA GLY A 154 -1.05 1.99 13.32
C GLY A 154 -0.53 0.94 14.27
N ARG A 155 -0.67 -0.29 13.82
CA ARG A 155 -0.12 -1.46 14.51
C ARG A 155 0.49 -2.42 13.50
N HIS A 156 1.53 -3.11 13.91
CA HIS A 156 2.02 -4.24 13.14
C HIS A 156 1.02 -5.40 13.26
N PHE A 157 0.79 -6.08 12.16
CA PHE A 157 -0.10 -7.23 12.10
C PHE A 157 0.61 -8.51 11.63
N LEU A 158 1.82 -8.36 11.08
CA LEU A 158 2.63 -9.48 10.62
C LEU A 158 4.10 -9.19 10.89
N ARG A 159 4.86 -10.22 11.26
CA ARG A 159 6.31 -10.19 11.37
C ARG A 159 6.92 -11.20 10.41
N ASP A 160 8.11 -10.89 9.93
CA ASP A 160 8.87 -11.77 9.04
C ASP A 160 10.36 -11.58 9.32
N ARG A 161 11.18 -12.44 8.74
CA ARG A 161 12.62 -12.32 8.81
C ARG A 161 13.25 -12.62 7.46
N LEU A 162 14.41 -12.05 7.22
CA LEU A 162 15.19 -12.35 6.03
C LEU A 162 16.09 -13.56 6.28
N VAL A 163 16.06 -14.48 5.34
CA VAL A 163 16.95 -15.63 5.29
C VAL A 163 17.83 -15.52 4.05
N VAL A 164 19.05 -16.01 4.14
CA VAL A 164 19.90 -16.19 2.98
C VAL A 164 19.68 -17.58 2.42
N VAL A 165 19.27 -17.64 1.18
CA VAL A 165 18.96 -18.89 0.49
C VAL A 165 19.72 -19.01 -0.82
N ALA A 166 19.90 -20.24 -1.26
CA ALA A 166 20.50 -20.57 -2.55
C ALA A 166 19.83 -21.84 -3.12
N SER A 167 19.99 -22.04 -4.43
CA SER A 167 19.70 -23.33 -5.05
C SER A 167 20.63 -24.42 -4.47
N PRO A 168 20.16 -25.67 -4.27
CA PRO A 168 21.00 -26.78 -3.79
C PRO A 168 22.25 -27.06 -4.62
N ILE A 169 22.25 -26.64 -5.88
CA ILE A 169 23.43 -26.79 -6.76
C ILE A 169 24.54 -25.80 -6.41
N LEU A 170 24.21 -24.66 -5.79
CA LEU A 170 25.19 -23.66 -5.35
C LEU A 170 25.65 -23.98 -3.94
N LYS A 171 26.82 -24.58 -3.82
CA LYS A 171 27.43 -24.89 -2.52
C LYS A 171 27.86 -23.60 -1.83
N ARG A 172 27.60 -23.53 -0.53
CA ARG A 172 28.14 -22.45 0.29
C ARG A 172 29.67 -22.52 0.25
N PRO A 173 30.37 -21.45 -0.14
CA PRO A 173 31.84 -21.46 -0.21
C PRO A 173 32.41 -21.54 1.20
N ALA A 174 33.65 -22.01 1.30
CA ALA A 174 34.46 -21.84 2.51
C ALA A 174 34.62 -20.35 2.82
N ASP A 175 34.82 -20.03 4.12
CA ASP A 175 34.88 -18.65 4.61
C ASP A 175 35.83 -17.77 3.74
N ASN A 176 35.32 -16.58 3.42
CA ASN A 176 35.97 -15.51 2.68
C ASN A 176 36.00 -15.58 1.13
N LEU A 177 35.49 -16.63 0.49
CA LEU A 177 35.36 -16.62 -0.97
C LEU A 177 34.07 -15.92 -1.39
N PRO A 178 34.10 -14.97 -2.35
CA PRO A 178 32.91 -14.36 -2.88
C PRO A 178 31.99 -15.38 -3.55
N VAL A 179 30.69 -15.28 -3.29
CA VAL A 179 29.67 -16.13 -3.92
C VAL A 179 28.80 -15.29 -4.83
N PRO A 180 28.43 -15.79 -6.02
CA PRO A 180 27.47 -15.13 -6.88
C PRO A 180 26.19 -14.82 -6.11
N ALA A 181 25.69 -13.58 -6.22
CA ALA A 181 24.50 -13.15 -5.51
C ALA A 181 23.51 -12.45 -6.43
N VAL A 182 22.22 -12.65 -6.11
CA VAL A 182 21.11 -11.88 -6.67
C VAL A 182 20.64 -10.91 -5.59
N VAL A 183 20.64 -9.62 -5.90
CA VAL A 183 20.29 -8.57 -4.94
C VAL A 183 19.11 -7.71 -5.40
N ARG A 184 18.33 -7.21 -4.43
CA ARG A 184 17.21 -6.32 -4.71
C ARG A 184 17.71 -4.87 -4.80
N GLY A 185 17.26 -4.17 -5.86
CA GLY A 185 17.53 -2.75 -6.06
C GLY A 185 18.93 -2.47 -6.60
N PHE A 186 19.11 -1.24 -7.08
CA PHE A 186 20.32 -0.83 -7.78
C PHE A 186 21.32 -0.09 -6.86
N ARG A 187 20.91 0.21 -5.62
CA ARG A 187 21.73 0.94 -4.63
C ARG A 187 22.40 0.04 -3.60
N ASP A 188 22.01 -1.24 -3.53
CA ASP A 188 22.63 -2.18 -2.59
C ASP A 188 24.07 -2.49 -3.06
N GLN A 189 25.04 -1.98 -2.32
CA GLN A 189 26.46 -2.20 -2.56
C GLN A 189 27.08 -3.16 -1.52
N SER A 190 26.23 -3.86 -0.75
CA SER A 190 26.71 -4.80 0.27
C SER A 190 27.53 -5.91 -0.39
N THR A 191 28.76 -6.06 0.03
CA THR A 191 29.67 -7.14 -0.38
C THR A 191 29.74 -8.26 0.66
N THR A 192 29.06 -8.10 1.80
CA THR A 192 29.05 -9.08 2.89
C THR A 192 27.66 -9.16 3.54
N TRP A 193 27.27 -10.36 3.93
CA TRP A 193 26.05 -10.63 4.70
C TRP A 193 26.42 -11.33 6.00
N ASP A 194 26.06 -10.74 7.13
CA ASP A 194 26.18 -11.36 8.45
C ASP A 194 24.97 -12.24 8.73
N LEU A 195 25.21 -13.47 9.15
CA LEU A 195 24.20 -14.51 9.34
C LEU A 195 24.22 -15.04 10.77
N ARG A 196 23.05 -15.43 11.23
CA ARG A 196 22.85 -16.29 12.41
C ARG A 196 22.52 -17.71 11.94
N THR A 197 23.29 -18.66 12.38
CA THR A 197 23.10 -20.09 12.10
C THR A 197 23.05 -20.89 13.40
N ALA A 198 22.68 -22.18 13.34
CA ALA A 198 22.74 -23.05 14.51
C ALA A 198 24.15 -23.14 15.13
N GLY A 199 25.21 -22.97 14.32
CA GLY A 199 26.62 -22.94 14.75
C GLY A 199 27.11 -21.57 15.25
N GLY A 200 26.22 -20.56 15.34
CA GLY A 200 26.58 -19.20 15.75
C GLY A 200 26.60 -18.19 14.60
N LYS A 201 27.31 -17.08 14.80
CA LYS A 201 27.43 -16.03 13.77
C LYS A 201 28.39 -16.47 12.67
N SER A 202 28.05 -16.19 11.44
CA SER A 202 28.92 -16.39 10.28
C SER A 202 28.75 -15.27 9.27
N ARG A 203 29.70 -15.13 8.35
CA ARG A 203 29.69 -14.10 7.32
C ARG A 203 29.81 -14.75 5.94
N VAL A 204 29.14 -14.16 4.97
CA VAL A 204 29.25 -14.57 3.57
C VAL A 204 29.67 -13.33 2.76
N THR A 205 30.77 -13.46 2.04
CA THR A 205 31.19 -12.45 1.04
C THR A 205 30.42 -12.72 -0.24
N VAL A 206 29.86 -11.67 -0.85
CA VAL A 206 28.99 -11.80 -2.02
C VAL A 206 29.50 -10.95 -3.18
N ASP A 207 29.30 -11.49 -4.38
CA ASP A 207 29.50 -10.81 -5.66
C ASP A 207 28.13 -10.65 -6.34
N PRO A 208 27.52 -9.45 -6.33
CA PRO A 208 26.21 -9.20 -6.93
C PRO A 208 26.26 -9.25 -8.46
N ILE A 209 26.01 -10.41 -9.04
CA ILE A 209 26.00 -10.64 -10.49
C ILE A 209 24.66 -10.27 -11.16
N LEU A 210 23.58 -10.23 -10.39
CA LEU A 210 22.24 -9.89 -10.89
C LEU A 210 21.52 -8.96 -9.90
N ARG A 211 20.96 -7.89 -10.45
CA ARG A 211 20.18 -6.90 -9.70
C ARG A 211 18.74 -6.85 -10.22
N VAL A 212 17.77 -7.00 -9.35
CA VAL A 212 16.35 -7.01 -9.68
C VAL A 212 15.56 -6.07 -8.77
N SER A 213 14.39 -5.62 -9.21
CA SER A 213 13.52 -4.71 -8.43
C SER A 213 12.46 -5.43 -7.61
N SER A 214 12.15 -6.68 -7.92
CA SER A 214 11.08 -7.47 -7.27
C SER A 214 11.65 -8.63 -6.47
N MET A 215 11.07 -8.91 -5.29
CA MET A 215 11.41 -10.09 -4.48
C MET A 215 11.02 -11.40 -5.16
N ILE A 216 9.96 -11.41 -5.97
CA ILE A 216 9.55 -12.59 -6.75
C ILE A 216 10.61 -12.88 -7.82
N MET A 217 11.05 -11.87 -8.58
CA MET A 217 12.14 -12.05 -9.55
C MET A 217 13.43 -12.56 -8.87
N LEU A 218 13.74 -12.04 -7.67
CA LEU A 218 14.89 -12.47 -6.91
C LEU A 218 14.78 -13.94 -6.52
N ARG A 219 13.63 -14.36 -5.96
CA ARG A 219 13.36 -15.77 -5.62
C ARG A 219 13.55 -16.68 -6.84
N ASP A 220 12.96 -16.31 -7.96
CA ASP A 220 12.97 -17.14 -9.16
C ASP A 220 14.38 -17.25 -9.76
N ALA A 221 15.18 -16.17 -9.73
CA ALA A 221 16.57 -16.19 -10.14
C ALA A 221 17.45 -17.07 -9.22
N VAL A 222 17.20 -17.01 -7.89
CA VAL A 222 17.90 -17.88 -6.93
C VAL A 222 17.52 -19.35 -7.14
N ARG A 223 16.25 -19.64 -7.37
CA ARG A 223 15.77 -21.00 -7.71
C ARG A 223 16.42 -21.54 -8.97
N ALA A 224 16.60 -20.69 -9.98
CA ALA A 224 17.30 -21.03 -11.21
C ALA A 224 18.82 -21.22 -11.04
N GLY A 225 19.35 -20.93 -9.84
CA GLY A 225 20.78 -21.13 -9.53
C GLY A 225 21.69 -19.97 -9.92
N ALA A 226 21.15 -18.78 -10.21
CA ALA A 226 21.96 -17.62 -10.57
C ALA A 226 22.87 -17.12 -9.43
N GLY A 227 22.52 -17.41 -8.16
CA GLY A 227 23.32 -16.98 -7.02
C GLY A 227 22.56 -17.16 -5.71
N ALA A 228 23.18 -16.76 -4.59
CA ALA A 228 22.47 -16.65 -3.31
C ALA A 228 21.63 -15.37 -3.24
N GLY A 229 20.60 -15.36 -2.41
CA GLY A 229 19.74 -14.19 -2.23
C GLY A 229 19.22 -14.04 -0.81
N ARG A 230 18.87 -12.79 -0.45
CA ARG A 230 18.20 -12.46 0.82
C ARG A 230 16.70 -12.35 0.57
N LEU A 231 15.92 -13.22 1.16
CA LEU A 231 14.47 -13.30 0.94
C LEU A 231 13.71 -13.42 2.26
N PRO A 232 12.48 -12.88 2.35
CA PRO A 232 11.59 -13.16 3.46
C PRO A 232 11.33 -14.66 3.59
N ILE A 233 11.33 -15.18 4.82
CA ILE A 233 11.09 -16.62 5.04
C ILE A 233 9.70 -17.01 4.56
N SER A 234 8.70 -16.16 4.72
CA SER A 234 7.35 -16.41 4.23
C SER A 234 7.29 -16.66 2.71
N LEU A 235 8.18 -16.01 1.92
CA LEU A 235 8.21 -16.16 0.46
C LEU A 235 8.84 -17.48 0.01
N VAL A 236 9.74 -18.06 0.82
CA VAL A 236 10.59 -19.21 0.42
C VAL A 236 10.36 -20.46 1.28
N SER A 237 9.46 -20.42 2.26
CA SER A 237 9.22 -21.54 3.17
C SER A 237 8.84 -22.83 2.43
N HIS A 238 7.97 -22.74 1.43
CA HIS A 238 7.58 -23.88 0.59
C HIS A 238 8.75 -24.43 -0.24
N ASP A 239 9.57 -23.54 -0.82
CA ASP A 239 10.76 -23.95 -1.57
C ASP A 239 11.79 -24.65 -0.66
N LEU A 240 11.96 -24.16 0.57
CA LEU A 240 12.82 -24.79 1.57
C LEU A 240 12.29 -26.14 2.00
N ALA A 241 10.99 -26.26 2.27
CA ALA A 241 10.35 -27.53 2.64
C ALA A 241 10.42 -28.55 1.51
N ALA A 242 10.27 -28.13 0.27
CA ALA A 242 10.37 -28.98 -0.93
C ALA A 242 11.82 -29.30 -1.36
N GLY A 243 12.83 -28.71 -0.71
CA GLY A 243 14.24 -28.86 -1.10
C GLY A 243 14.64 -28.15 -2.39
N GLY A 244 13.79 -27.29 -2.94
CA GLY A 244 14.09 -26.46 -4.11
C GLY A 244 15.07 -25.32 -3.79
N LEU A 245 15.12 -24.91 -2.53
CA LEU A 245 16.10 -24.00 -1.97
C LEU A 245 16.72 -24.58 -0.70
N VAL A 246 17.93 -24.11 -0.37
CA VAL A 246 18.61 -24.40 0.90
C VAL A 246 18.86 -23.09 1.63
N SER A 247 18.65 -23.11 2.97
CA SER A 247 18.97 -21.95 3.81
C SER A 247 20.43 -22.00 4.26
N TRP A 248 21.10 -20.85 4.17
CA TRP A 248 22.45 -20.65 4.71
C TRP A 248 22.41 -20.00 6.10
N GLY A 249 21.26 -19.56 6.56
CA GLY A 249 21.02 -18.95 7.87
C GLY A 249 20.14 -17.71 7.80
N ASP A 250 19.70 -17.25 8.96
CA ASP A 250 18.94 -16.01 9.10
C ASP A 250 19.89 -14.82 8.96
N LEU A 251 19.45 -13.76 8.27
CA LEU A 251 20.21 -12.53 8.20
C LEU A 251 20.29 -11.88 9.60
N ASP A 252 21.49 -11.48 10.05
CA ASP A 252 21.65 -10.75 11.32
C ASP A 252 21.23 -9.28 11.14
N ALA A 253 19.93 -9.07 10.98
CA ALA A 253 19.28 -7.79 10.75
C ALA A 253 17.98 -7.71 11.57
N PRO A 254 17.42 -6.52 11.77
CA PRO A 254 16.09 -6.37 12.38
C PRO A 254 15.02 -7.16 11.63
N ASN A 255 14.08 -7.72 12.37
CA ASN A 255 12.94 -8.39 11.76
C ASN A 255 12.11 -7.41 10.92
N ILE A 256 11.48 -7.95 9.91
CA ILE A 256 10.48 -7.24 9.10
C ILE A 256 9.18 -7.21 9.88
N ALA A 257 8.55 -6.04 9.96
CA ALA A 257 7.19 -5.91 10.49
C ALA A 257 6.33 -5.17 9.48
N LEU A 258 5.18 -5.74 9.12
CA LEU A 258 4.18 -5.08 8.31
C LEU A 258 3.19 -4.35 9.22
N TRP A 259 3.05 -3.06 8.95
CA TRP A 259 2.20 -2.15 9.69
C TRP A 259 1.03 -1.72 8.84
N ALA A 260 -0.15 -1.71 9.43
CA ALA A 260 -1.32 -1.05 8.89
C ALA A 260 -1.46 0.32 9.53
N LEU A 261 -1.35 1.39 8.74
CA LEU A 261 -1.29 2.78 9.19
C LEU A 261 -2.47 3.57 8.64
N TYR A 262 -3.00 4.48 9.46
CA TYR A 262 -4.09 5.40 9.10
C TYR A 262 -3.92 6.75 9.80
N PRO A 263 -4.53 7.86 9.31
CA PRO A 263 -4.34 9.18 9.89
C PRO A 263 -4.84 9.29 11.33
N SER A 264 -4.00 9.83 12.25
CA SER A 264 -4.29 9.94 13.68
C SER A 264 -5.44 10.89 14.01
N ARG A 265 -5.69 11.89 13.16
CA ARG A 265 -6.68 12.94 13.40
C ARG A 265 -8.07 12.62 12.85
N ARG A 266 -8.28 11.43 12.30
CA ARG A 266 -9.56 11.01 11.75
C ARG A 266 -10.25 10.00 12.65
N LEU A 267 -11.55 10.13 12.81
CA LEU A 267 -12.37 9.04 13.32
C LEU A 267 -12.25 7.87 12.36
N LEU A 268 -11.95 6.70 12.91
CA LEU A 268 -11.80 5.49 12.12
C LEU A 268 -13.15 5.14 11.47
N SER A 269 -13.23 5.19 10.15
CA SER A 269 -14.46 4.85 9.44
C SER A 269 -14.77 3.35 9.57
N ALA A 270 -16.05 2.98 9.53
CA ALA A 270 -16.49 1.59 9.66
C ALA A 270 -15.80 0.66 8.65
N ARG A 271 -15.56 1.12 7.40
CA ARG A 271 -14.86 0.34 6.38
C ARG A 271 -13.38 0.09 6.69
N VAL A 272 -12.68 1.09 7.24
CA VAL A 272 -11.27 0.93 7.67
C VAL A 272 -11.20 0.01 8.88
N SER A 273 -12.07 0.20 9.89
CA SER A 273 -12.16 -0.70 11.04
C SER A 273 -12.42 -2.14 10.64
N ALA A 274 -13.38 -2.37 9.72
CA ALA A 274 -13.70 -3.69 9.22
C ALA A 274 -12.51 -4.34 8.50
N PHE A 275 -11.76 -3.55 7.70
CA PHE A 275 -10.59 -4.09 7.00
C PHE A 275 -9.44 -4.41 7.97
N LEU A 276 -9.22 -3.59 9.01
CA LEU A 276 -8.24 -3.88 10.05
C LEU A 276 -8.58 -5.16 10.83
N GLU A 277 -9.87 -5.38 11.13
CA GLU A 277 -10.32 -6.63 11.77
C GLU A 277 -10.23 -7.83 10.80
N HIS A 278 -10.42 -7.62 9.50
CA HIS A 278 -10.20 -8.65 8.49
C HIS A 278 -8.72 -9.06 8.42
N LEU A 279 -7.78 -8.08 8.40
CA LEU A 279 -6.34 -8.37 8.49
C LEU A 279 -5.98 -9.13 9.78
N LYS A 280 -6.55 -8.72 10.93
CA LYS A 280 -6.30 -9.41 12.20
C LYS A 280 -6.81 -10.85 12.22
N LYS A 281 -7.90 -11.14 11.53
CA LYS A 281 -8.42 -12.51 11.37
C LYS A 281 -7.57 -13.35 10.42
N ALA A 282 -7.04 -12.73 9.36
CA ALA A 282 -6.17 -13.38 8.40
C ALA A 282 -4.76 -13.68 8.98
N PHE A 283 -4.31 -12.84 9.92
CA PHE A 283 -3.00 -12.94 10.57
C PHE A 283 -3.15 -12.89 12.10
N PRO A 284 -3.75 -13.93 12.71
CA PRO A 284 -4.09 -13.93 14.14
C PRO A 284 -2.87 -13.93 15.06
N THR A 285 -1.78 -14.58 14.69
CA THR A 285 -0.51 -14.60 15.44
C THR A 285 0.51 -13.60 14.89
N GLY A 286 0.37 -13.25 13.62
CA GLY A 286 1.30 -12.40 12.89
C GLY A 286 2.61 -13.11 12.56
N ASP A 287 2.61 -14.44 12.48
CA ASP A 287 3.78 -15.24 12.13
C ASP A 287 3.99 -15.32 10.60
N PRO A 288 5.24 -15.53 10.15
CA PRO A 288 5.55 -15.66 8.72
C PRO A 288 4.80 -16.78 8.01
N ASP A 289 4.47 -17.86 8.72
CA ASP A 289 3.79 -19.03 8.16
C ASP A 289 2.37 -18.70 7.70
N GLU A 290 1.72 -17.73 8.35
CA GLU A 290 0.41 -17.24 7.93
C GLU A 290 0.48 -16.55 6.57
N LEU A 291 1.55 -15.77 6.29
CA LEU A 291 1.78 -15.17 4.99
C LEU A 291 2.22 -16.21 3.96
N ALA A 292 3.03 -17.19 4.36
CA ALA A 292 3.46 -18.28 3.49
C ALA A 292 2.27 -19.07 2.92
N ALA A 293 1.18 -19.19 3.66
CA ALA A 293 -0.04 -19.85 3.19
C ALA A 293 -0.70 -19.16 1.98
N TYR A 294 -0.35 -17.91 1.66
CA TYR A 294 -0.77 -17.22 0.45
C TYR A 294 0.19 -17.41 -0.72
N VAL A 295 1.41 -17.93 -0.48
CA VAL A 295 2.42 -18.17 -1.50
C VAL A 295 2.18 -19.54 -2.11
N GLY A 296 1.72 -19.60 -3.35
CA GLY A 296 1.54 -20.87 -4.07
C GLY A 296 0.11 -21.42 -4.06
N GLY A 297 -0.88 -20.58 -3.71
CA GLY A 297 -2.29 -20.88 -3.91
C GLY A 297 -2.75 -20.57 -5.34
#